data_f171535aed2fde874b389c4c920160d6
#
_entry.id   f171535aed2fde874b389c4c920160d6
#
_cell.length_a   1.000
_cell.length_b   1.000
_cell.length_c   1.000
_cell.angle_alpha   90.00
_cell.angle_beta   90.00
_cell.angle_gamma   90.00
#
_symmetry.space_group_name_H-M   'P 1'
#
loop_
_entity.id
_entity.type
_entity.pdbx_description
1 polymer ?
#
loop_
_entity_poly.entity_id
_entity_poly.type
_entity_poly.pdbx_seq_one_letter_code
_entity_poly.pdbx_strand_id
1 'polypeptide(L)'
;MQPGLKAVWHDFRGNLCADIEAAPVKGEYVVESVSIPEEVKGNIGLVLTGYLEVPADGIYTFALLSDDGSTLMLDGELLGDNDGAHSPVEIIVQKALKAGLHPIEVRYFDCNGGVLQMELVNEKSEKEVLPSTWLKHE
;
A
#
# COMPACT_ATOMS: atom_id res chain seq x y z
N MET A 1 -6.71 12.35 -14.21
CA MET A 1 -6.70 11.59 -12.95
C MET A 1 -6.63 12.50 -11.74
N GLN A 2 -7.15 12.05 -10.63
CA GLN A 2 -7.15 12.79 -9.38
C GLN A 2 -5.95 12.39 -8.53
N PRO A 3 -5.43 13.29 -7.65
CA PRO A 3 -4.33 12.94 -6.76
C PRO A 3 -4.74 11.95 -5.67
N GLY A 4 -3.79 11.14 -5.24
CA GLY A 4 -3.96 10.18 -4.17
C GLY A 4 -4.48 8.81 -4.61
N LEU A 5 -4.57 7.90 -3.65
CA LEU A 5 -5.13 6.56 -3.86
C LEU A 5 -6.51 6.49 -3.20
N LYS A 6 -7.38 5.69 -3.78
CA LYS A 6 -8.66 5.37 -3.14
C LYS A 6 -8.40 4.33 -2.05
N ALA A 7 -9.01 4.54 -0.89
CA ALA A 7 -8.89 3.64 0.25
C ALA A 7 -10.28 3.17 0.67
N VAL A 8 -10.50 1.86 0.65
CA VAL A 8 -11.74 1.27 1.13
C VAL A 8 -11.46 0.55 2.45
N TRP A 9 -12.21 0.93 3.49
CA TRP A 9 -12.11 0.34 4.82
C TRP A 9 -13.17 -0.71 5.02
N HIS A 10 -12.73 -1.92 5.34
CA HIS A 10 -13.60 -3.05 5.69
C HIS A 10 -13.47 -3.34 7.19
N ASP A 11 -14.57 -3.67 7.84
CA ASP A 11 -14.58 -4.13 9.24
C ASP A 11 -14.10 -5.59 9.28
N PHE A 12 -12.79 -5.74 9.18
CA PHE A 12 -12.16 -7.03 8.93
C PHE A 12 -11.46 -7.58 10.17
N ARG A 13 -11.75 -8.84 10.48
CA ARG A 13 -11.07 -9.62 11.51
C ARG A 13 -10.55 -10.90 10.86
N GLY A 14 -9.31 -10.88 10.46
CA GLY A 14 -8.72 -12.05 9.83
C GLY A 14 -7.21 -11.90 9.81
N ASN A 15 -6.55 -12.80 9.15
CA ASN A 15 -5.09 -12.85 9.11
C ASN A 15 -4.52 -13.04 7.71
N LEU A 16 -5.34 -12.85 6.66
CA LEU A 16 -4.90 -12.89 5.27
C LEU A 16 -5.51 -11.73 4.49
N CYS A 17 -4.69 -11.01 3.76
CA CYS A 17 -5.15 -9.89 2.92
C CYS A 17 -6.17 -10.31 1.86
N ALA A 18 -6.11 -11.54 1.38
CA ALA A 18 -7.04 -12.05 0.37
C ALA A 18 -8.50 -12.11 0.86
N ASP A 19 -8.72 -12.11 2.17
CA ASP A 19 -10.05 -12.27 2.75
C ASP A 19 -10.72 -10.93 3.09
N ILE A 20 -10.04 -9.81 2.90
CA ILE A 20 -10.53 -8.48 3.31
C ILE A 20 -11.89 -8.16 2.71
N GLU A 21 -12.07 -8.43 1.42
CA GLU A 21 -13.28 -8.03 0.70
C GLU A 21 -14.53 -8.83 1.09
N ALA A 22 -14.38 -9.92 1.81
CA ALA A 22 -15.51 -10.66 2.38
C ALA A 22 -16.14 -9.92 3.56
N ALA A 23 -15.44 -8.95 4.14
CA ALA A 23 -15.92 -8.18 5.28
C ALA A 23 -16.69 -6.93 4.83
N PRO A 24 -17.63 -6.42 5.67
CA PRO A 24 -18.44 -5.24 5.30
C PRO A 24 -17.60 -3.99 5.15
N VAL A 25 -17.95 -3.16 4.18
CA VAL A 25 -17.34 -1.83 3.98
C VAL A 25 -17.82 -0.87 5.07
N LYS A 26 -16.90 -0.15 5.69
CA LYS A 26 -17.19 0.87 6.70
C LYS A 26 -16.96 2.28 6.21
N GLY A 27 -16.19 2.47 5.17
CA GLY A 27 -15.94 3.81 4.63
C GLY A 27 -15.01 3.80 3.44
N GLU A 28 -14.98 4.93 2.74
CA GLU A 28 -14.13 5.14 1.58
C GLU A 28 -13.47 6.50 1.71
N TYR A 29 -12.18 6.56 1.38
CA TYR A 29 -11.34 7.73 1.59
C TYR A 29 -10.38 7.89 0.41
N VAL A 30 -9.71 9.03 0.36
CA VAL A 30 -8.57 9.24 -0.52
C VAL A 30 -7.37 9.56 0.36
N VAL A 31 -6.26 8.85 0.13
CA VAL A 31 -5.01 9.06 0.87
C VAL A 31 -3.92 9.58 -0.05
N GLU A 32 -3.09 10.48 0.47
CA GLU A 32 -1.98 11.07 -0.30
C GLU A 32 -0.73 10.20 -0.27
N SER A 33 -0.70 9.20 0.60
CA SER A 33 0.40 8.26 0.76
C SER A 33 -0.14 6.88 1.05
N VAL A 34 0.71 5.86 0.97
CA VAL A 34 0.36 4.52 1.43
C VAL A 34 0.39 4.56 2.96
N SER A 35 -0.78 4.71 3.55
CA SER A 35 -0.94 4.95 4.99
C SER A 35 -2.36 4.60 5.43
N ILE A 36 -2.56 4.58 6.75
CA ILE A 36 -3.87 4.35 7.35
C ILE A 36 -4.57 5.72 7.48
N PRO A 37 -5.77 5.91 6.89
CA PRO A 37 -6.52 7.15 7.08
C PRO A 37 -6.81 7.39 8.57
N GLU A 38 -6.82 8.66 9.01
CA GLU A 38 -7.04 9.02 10.41
C GLU A 38 -8.35 8.50 10.98
N GLU A 39 -9.38 8.41 10.14
CA GLU A 39 -10.72 7.99 10.55
C GLU A 39 -10.80 6.48 10.81
N VAL A 40 -9.82 5.71 10.31
CA VAL A 40 -9.85 4.25 10.35
C VAL A 40 -9.26 3.74 11.64
N LYS A 41 -10.08 3.02 12.42
CA LYS A 41 -9.71 2.52 13.76
C LYS A 41 -10.35 1.18 14.04
N GLY A 42 -9.77 0.43 14.96
CA GLY A 42 -10.32 -0.84 15.44
C GLY A 42 -9.94 -2.00 14.53
N ASN A 43 -10.94 -2.69 14.00
CA ASN A 43 -10.71 -3.79 13.07
C ASN A 43 -10.57 -3.24 11.67
N ILE A 44 -9.40 -3.39 11.08
CA ILE A 44 -9.04 -2.71 9.85
C ILE A 44 -8.68 -3.73 8.77
N GLY A 45 -9.41 -3.66 7.66
CA GLY A 45 -8.95 -4.18 6.39
C GLY A 45 -8.98 -3.03 5.41
N LEU A 46 -7.86 -2.69 4.80
CA LEU A 46 -7.76 -1.61 3.83
C LEU A 46 -7.38 -2.15 2.47
N VAL A 47 -8.04 -1.63 1.44
CA VAL A 47 -7.65 -1.85 0.06
C VAL A 47 -7.39 -0.48 -0.56
N LEU A 48 -6.14 -0.18 -0.85
CA LEU A 48 -5.70 1.06 -1.50
C LEU A 48 -5.51 0.77 -2.98
N THR A 49 -6.16 1.53 -3.85
CA THR A 49 -6.09 1.32 -5.29
C THR A 49 -5.87 2.61 -6.05
N GLY A 50 -5.22 2.50 -7.18
CA GLY A 50 -4.97 3.61 -8.07
C GLY A 50 -3.80 3.31 -9.00
N TYR A 51 -2.97 4.33 -9.21
CA TYR A 51 -1.83 4.25 -10.13
C TYR A 51 -0.61 4.89 -9.48
N LEU A 52 0.52 4.25 -9.71
CA LEU A 52 1.84 4.81 -9.41
C LEU A 52 2.39 5.40 -10.72
N GLU A 53 2.63 6.70 -10.72
CA GLU A 53 3.24 7.36 -11.88
C GLU A 53 4.70 7.62 -11.63
N VAL A 54 5.58 6.97 -12.39
CA VAL A 54 7.02 7.18 -12.25
C VAL A 54 7.55 8.07 -13.38
N PRO A 55 8.53 8.96 -13.09
CA PRO A 55 8.94 10.00 -14.03
C PRO A 55 9.86 9.52 -15.16
N ALA A 56 10.50 8.37 -15.00
CA ALA A 56 11.49 7.89 -15.96
C ALA A 56 11.56 6.36 -15.95
N ASP A 57 12.03 5.79 -17.04
CA ASP A 57 12.36 4.36 -17.08
C ASP A 57 13.46 4.07 -16.07
N GLY A 58 13.32 3.01 -15.31
CA GLY A 58 14.34 2.64 -14.34
C GLY A 58 13.94 1.47 -13.48
N ILE A 59 14.84 1.11 -12.56
CA ILE A 59 14.59 0.09 -11.57
C ILE A 59 14.23 0.81 -10.27
N TYR A 60 13.04 0.54 -9.76
CA TYR A 60 12.53 1.19 -8.55
C TYR A 60 12.52 0.19 -7.40
N THR A 61 13.04 0.64 -6.26
CA THR A 61 13.10 -0.17 -5.03
C THR A 61 12.21 0.49 -3.99
N PHE A 62 11.37 -0.32 -3.35
CA PHE A 62 10.43 0.16 -2.35
C PHE A 62 10.60 -0.61 -1.04
N ALA A 63 10.41 0.09 0.07
CA ALA A 63 10.32 -0.50 1.40
C ALA A 63 8.87 -0.45 1.85
N LEU A 64 8.28 -1.62 2.12
CA LEU A 64 6.91 -1.74 2.61
C LEU A 64 6.94 -2.20 4.05
N LEU A 65 6.48 -1.34 4.96
CA LEU A 65 6.42 -1.60 6.40
C LEU A 65 4.97 -1.75 6.82
N SER A 66 4.65 -2.81 7.52
CA SER A 66 3.32 -2.97 8.10
C SER A 66 3.30 -3.78 9.39
N ASP A 67 2.30 -3.49 10.18
CA ASP A 67 1.84 -4.23 11.34
C ASP A 67 0.30 -4.13 11.31
N ASP A 68 -0.47 -5.16 11.16
CA ASP A 68 -0.07 -6.53 10.83
C ASP A 68 0.35 -6.69 9.35
N GLY A 69 -0.41 -7.47 8.57
CA GLY A 69 -0.03 -7.89 7.23
C GLY A 69 -0.37 -6.91 6.13
N SER A 70 0.40 -6.99 5.06
CA SER A 70 0.16 -6.23 3.85
C SER A 70 0.63 -6.96 2.60
N THR A 71 0.07 -6.57 1.45
CA THR A 71 0.51 -7.05 0.15
C THR A 71 0.58 -5.86 -0.82
N LEU A 72 1.51 -5.92 -1.75
CA LEU A 72 1.68 -4.92 -2.81
C LEU A 72 1.58 -5.59 -4.17
N MET A 73 0.56 -5.19 -4.92
CA MET A 73 0.40 -5.55 -6.32
C MET A 73 0.81 -4.37 -7.18
N LEU A 74 1.63 -4.60 -8.18
CA LEU A 74 2.05 -3.57 -9.13
C LEU A 74 2.06 -4.17 -10.53
N ASP A 75 1.38 -3.51 -11.46
CA ASP A 75 1.16 -4.03 -12.83
C ASP A 75 0.52 -5.41 -12.85
N GLY A 76 -0.36 -5.70 -11.88
CA GLY A 76 -1.02 -7.00 -11.76
C GLY A 76 -0.17 -8.13 -11.19
N GLU A 77 1.05 -7.82 -10.75
CA GLU A 77 1.97 -8.80 -10.17
C GLU A 77 2.05 -8.61 -8.65
N LEU A 78 2.02 -9.70 -7.90
CA LEU A 78 2.29 -9.65 -6.46
C LEU A 78 3.79 -9.41 -6.26
N LEU A 79 4.14 -8.14 -6.09
CA LEU A 79 5.53 -7.73 -5.92
C LEU A 79 6.00 -7.87 -4.47
N GLY A 80 5.14 -7.54 -3.53
CA GLY A 80 5.47 -7.60 -2.11
C GLY A 80 4.48 -8.44 -1.33
N ASP A 81 4.98 -9.45 -0.63
CA ASP A 81 4.18 -10.29 0.26
C ASP A 81 4.69 -10.13 1.70
N ASN A 82 3.96 -9.33 2.47
CA ASN A 82 4.21 -9.07 3.88
C ASN A 82 2.96 -9.46 4.67
N ASP A 83 2.28 -10.50 4.21
CA ASP A 83 0.99 -10.92 4.73
C ASP A 83 1.12 -11.66 6.06
N GLY A 84 -0.03 -11.88 6.70
CA GLY A 84 -0.09 -12.59 7.97
C GLY A 84 -0.10 -11.66 9.18
N ALA A 85 -0.43 -12.22 10.33
CA ALA A 85 -0.43 -11.48 11.59
C ALA A 85 0.99 -11.40 12.14
N HIS A 86 1.53 -10.20 12.25
CA HIS A 86 2.89 -9.99 12.74
C HIS A 86 3.08 -8.56 13.28
N SER A 87 4.10 -8.40 14.10
CA SER A 87 4.57 -7.09 14.56
C SER A 87 5.19 -6.32 13.37
N PRO A 88 5.62 -5.06 13.53
CA PRO A 88 6.18 -4.32 12.41
C PRO A 88 7.30 -5.07 11.70
N VAL A 89 7.07 -5.34 10.42
CA VAL A 89 8.05 -5.97 9.53
C VAL A 89 8.13 -5.15 8.26
N GLU A 90 9.35 -4.87 7.83
CA GLU A 90 9.63 -4.19 6.57
C GLU A 90 10.16 -5.19 5.56
N ILE A 91 9.61 -5.13 4.35
CA ILE A 91 10.15 -5.88 3.22
C ILE A 91 10.66 -4.91 2.16
N ILE A 92 11.68 -5.31 1.43
CA ILE A 92 12.26 -4.54 0.33
C ILE A 92 11.94 -5.27 -0.97
N VAL A 93 11.36 -4.55 -1.92
CA VAL A 93 10.96 -5.10 -3.21
C VAL A 93 11.49 -4.21 -4.35
N GLN A 94 11.64 -4.77 -5.53
CA GLN A 94 12.26 -4.08 -6.65
C GLN A 94 11.58 -4.47 -7.96
N LYS A 95 11.37 -3.49 -8.84
CA LYS A 95 10.79 -3.74 -10.15
C LYS A 95 11.27 -2.71 -11.17
N ALA A 96 11.54 -3.19 -12.37
CA ALA A 96 11.81 -2.31 -13.52
C ALA A 96 10.48 -1.74 -14.02
N LEU A 97 10.39 -0.42 -14.12
CA LEU A 97 9.20 0.28 -14.58
C LEU A 97 9.55 1.25 -15.68
N LYS A 98 8.68 1.37 -16.67
CA LYS A 98 8.76 2.44 -17.68
C LYS A 98 8.12 3.69 -17.13
N ALA A 99 8.56 4.86 -17.60
CA ALA A 99 7.93 6.12 -17.28
C ALA A 99 6.41 6.04 -17.53
N GLY A 100 5.62 6.59 -16.66
CA GLY A 100 4.17 6.64 -16.78
C GLY A 100 3.43 5.94 -15.66
N LEU A 101 2.17 5.60 -15.94
CA LEU A 101 1.21 5.08 -14.97
C LEU A 101 1.27 3.56 -14.87
N HIS A 102 1.26 3.07 -13.64
CA HIS A 102 1.25 1.63 -13.33
C HIS A 102 0.16 1.34 -12.31
N PRO A 103 -0.79 0.44 -12.58
CA PRO A 103 -1.81 0.08 -11.59
C PRO A 103 -1.15 -0.43 -10.32
N ILE A 104 -1.61 0.09 -9.18
CA ILE A 104 -1.11 -0.29 -7.86
C ILE A 104 -2.28 -0.68 -6.95
N GLU A 105 -2.09 -1.73 -6.15
CA GLU A 105 -3.02 -2.10 -5.10
C GLU A 105 -2.22 -2.49 -3.86
N VAL A 106 -2.53 -1.86 -2.75
CA VAL A 106 -1.95 -2.21 -1.45
C VAL A 106 -3.07 -2.69 -0.55
N ARG A 107 -2.91 -3.88 0.01
CA ARG A 107 -3.84 -4.44 0.99
C ARG A 107 -3.17 -4.46 2.35
N TYR A 108 -3.94 -4.19 3.38
CA TYR A 108 -3.42 -4.09 4.75
C TYR A 108 -4.50 -4.50 5.73
N PHE A 109 -4.11 -5.19 6.79
CA PHE A 109 -5.03 -5.45 7.90
C PHE A 109 -4.32 -5.28 9.24
N ASP A 110 -5.12 -4.93 10.24
CA ASP A 110 -4.69 -4.81 11.62
C ASP A 110 -5.91 -4.78 12.51
N CYS A 111 -5.77 -5.16 13.78
CA CYS A 111 -6.90 -5.18 14.68
C CYS A 111 -6.66 -4.34 15.93
N ASN A 112 -6.03 -3.27 15.93
CA ASN A 112 -5.97 -2.35 17.09
C ASN A 112 -4.74 -1.45 17.09
N GLY A 113 -4.57 -0.75 16.00
CA GLY A 113 -3.48 0.22 15.91
C GLY A 113 -2.17 -0.40 15.44
N GLY A 114 -1.83 -0.11 14.25
CA GLY A 114 -0.62 -0.59 13.62
C GLY A 114 0.03 0.49 12.78
N VAL A 115 0.80 0.08 11.81
CA VAL A 115 1.49 0.96 10.88
C VAL A 115 1.41 0.41 9.47
N LEU A 116 1.27 1.32 8.51
CA LEU A 116 1.38 1.03 7.09
C LEU A 116 2.17 2.15 6.44
N GLN A 117 3.28 1.82 5.80
CA GLN A 117 4.14 2.80 5.17
C GLN A 117 4.87 2.20 3.96
N MET A 118 4.99 2.99 2.89
CA MET A 118 5.75 2.61 1.72
C MET A 118 6.70 3.74 1.36
N GLU A 119 7.98 3.43 1.26
CA GLU A 119 9.03 4.41 0.96
C GLU A 119 9.82 3.99 -0.27
N LEU A 120 10.49 4.96 -0.91
CA LEU A 120 11.49 4.66 -1.92
C LEU A 120 12.82 4.33 -1.25
N VAL A 121 13.59 3.47 -1.90
CA VAL A 121 14.97 3.17 -1.48
C VAL A 121 15.89 3.64 -2.61
N ASN A 122 16.81 4.54 -2.30
CA ASN A 122 17.72 5.10 -3.29
C ASN A 122 18.94 4.20 -3.53
N GLU A 123 19.82 4.61 -4.45
CA GLU A 123 21.01 3.85 -4.83
C GLU A 123 21.99 3.63 -3.68
N LYS A 124 21.92 4.46 -2.63
CA LYS A 124 22.75 4.32 -1.43
C LYS A 124 22.08 3.47 -0.36
N SER A 125 20.97 2.79 -0.70
CA SER A 125 20.16 2.01 0.24
C SER A 125 19.53 2.85 1.35
N GLU A 126 19.33 4.14 1.10
CA GLU A 126 18.65 5.04 2.02
C GLU A 126 17.18 5.14 1.66
N LYS A 127 16.32 5.24 2.68
CA LYS A 127 14.88 5.39 2.47
C LYS A 127 14.53 6.86 2.29
N GLU A 128 13.63 7.11 1.34
CA GLU A 128 13.12 8.43 1.03
C GLU A 128 11.61 8.38 0.96
N VAL A 129 10.99 9.51 1.23
CA VAL A 129 9.53 9.63 1.10
C VAL A 129 9.12 9.33 -0.34
N LEU A 130 8.14 8.47 -0.53
CA LEU A 130 7.51 8.26 -1.83
C LEU A 130 6.76 9.54 -2.20
N PRO A 131 7.09 10.21 -3.31
CA PRO A 131 6.43 11.47 -3.65
C PRO A 131 4.92 11.29 -3.78
N SER A 132 4.15 12.14 -3.10
CA SER A 132 2.69 12.07 -3.16
C SER A 132 2.17 12.32 -4.58
N THR A 133 2.91 13.09 -5.38
CA THR A 133 2.55 13.37 -6.78
C THR A 133 2.62 12.13 -7.68
N TRP A 134 3.24 11.06 -7.22
CA TRP A 134 3.29 9.80 -7.97
C TRP A 134 2.02 8.95 -7.79
N LEU A 135 1.18 9.29 -6.82
CA LEU A 135 -0.03 8.51 -6.51
C LEU A 135 -1.27 9.19 -7.08
N LYS A 136 -2.03 8.45 -7.88
CA LYS A 136 -3.21 8.96 -8.58
C LYS A 136 -4.32 7.92 -8.62
N HIS A 137 -5.54 8.40 -8.87
CA HIS A 137 -6.69 7.52 -9.07
C HIS A 137 -7.62 8.10 -10.15
N GLU A 138 -8.43 7.26 -10.73
CA GLU A 138 -9.45 7.65 -11.68
C GLU A 138 -10.62 8.41 -11.04
#